data_6ab54e19c4968cd551242d418bbfaea7
#
_entry.id   6ab54e19c4968cd551242d418bbfaea7
#
_cell.length_a   1.000
_cell.length_b   1.000
_cell.length_c   1.000
_cell.angle_alpha   90.00
_cell.angle_beta   90.00
_cell.angle_gamma   90.00
#
_symmetry.space_group_name_H-M   'P 1'
#
loop_
_entity.id
_entity.type
_entity.pdbx_description
1 polymer ?
#
loop_
_entity_poly.entity_id
_entity_poly.type
_entity_poly.pdbx_seq_one_letter_code
_entity_poly.pdbx_strand_id
1 'polypeptide(L)'
;LGDGRAAALTADCSACTGLCCVLLPYRRDQGFGADKPGQVPCLNLLGDDRCGIHADLVEKGWSGCATFECFGAGQHLTAVTYGGRSWREVEDLGEMAAVLSAQRLLHEMLLHLEEGDRRSPDPAAAALAEQLWTLRDAGPLELLTADLDELHETCGELLGAASLRVRGPGRPDHSRADLAGADLREADLHGAGLRGALLIGADLSGVDLGPADLLGADLRGADLRGTVLDDALFLTGPQLAAA
;
A
#
# COMPACT_ATOMS: atom_id res chain seq x y z
N LEU A 1 1.21 -8.89 17.34
CA LEU A 1 0.01 -8.12 17.04
C LEU A 1 -1.18 -8.86 17.62
N GLY A 2 -2.05 -8.17 18.38
CA GLY A 2 -3.37 -8.72 18.62
C GLY A 2 -4.07 -8.88 17.26
N ASP A 3 -4.77 -9.99 17.03
CA ASP A 3 -5.47 -10.31 15.76
C ASP A 3 -6.29 -9.13 15.20
N GLY A 4 -6.70 -8.18 16.04
CA GLY A 4 -7.49 -7.02 15.64
C GLY A 4 -6.74 -5.93 14.86
N ARG A 5 -5.46 -5.66 15.15
CA ARG A 5 -4.68 -4.62 14.42
C ARG A 5 -4.35 -5.07 13.01
N ALA A 6 -3.94 -6.32 12.83
CA ALA A 6 -3.67 -6.87 11.50
C ALA A 6 -4.93 -6.86 10.61
N ALA A 7 -6.08 -7.26 11.15
CA ALA A 7 -7.35 -7.21 10.43
C ALA A 7 -7.76 -5.77 10.06
N ALA A 8 -7.45 -4.80 10.92
CA ALA A 8 -7.77 -3.39 10.65
C ALA A 8 -6.97 -2.79 9.49
N LEU A 9 -5.79 -3.35 9.17
CA LEU A 9 -4.92 -2.92 8.08
C LEU A 9 -5.06 -3.81 6.81
N THR A 10 -6.06 -4.67 6.77
CA THR A 10 -6.39 -5.51 5.62
C THR A 10 -7.68 -5.02 4.98
N ALA A 11 -7.67 -4.83 3.66
CA ALA A 11 -8.87 -4.34 2.97
C ALA A 11 -10.02 -5.35 3.01
N ASP A 12 -11.18 -4.88 3.43
CA ASP A 12 -12.46 -5.59 3.34
C ASP A 12 -13.47 -4.76 2.54
N CYS A 13 -13.51 -5.02 1.24
CA CYS A 13 -14.45 -4.33 0.34
C CYS A 13 -15.92 -4.64 0.68
N SER A 14 -16.20 -5.68 1.46
CA SER A 14 -17.56 -6.03 1.87
C SER A 14 -18.09 -5.10 2.98
N ALA A 15 -17.20 -4.48 3.73
CA ALA A 15 -17.50 -3.53 4.81
C ALA A 15 -17.30 -2.05 4.38
N CYS A 16 -17.09 -1.80 3.08
CA CYS A 16 -16.85 -0.47 2.51
C CYS A 16 -17.99 -0.09 1.54
N THR A 17 -18.32 1.20 1.47
CA THR A 17 -19.32 1.73 0.53
C THR A 17 -18.75 2.04 -0.87
N GLY A 18 -17.74 1.30 -1.32
CA GLY A 18 -17.17 1.44 -2.66
C GLY A 18 -16.36 2.75 -2.85
N LEU A 19 -15.73 3.26 -1.81
CA LEU A 19 -15.09 4.58 -1.80
C LEU A 19 -14.03 4.75 -2.88
N CYS A 20 -13.17 3.75 -3.13
CA CYS A 20 -12.21 3.81 -4.23
C CYS A 20 -12.90 3.94 -5.60
N CYS A 21 -14.05 3.26 -5.80
CA CYS A 21 -14.83 3.33 -7.04
C CYS A 21 -15.49 4.69 -7.26
N VAL A 22 -15.67 5.49 -6.22
CA VAL A 22 -16.30 6.82 -6.30
C VAL A 22 -15.27 7.93 -6.26
N LEU A 23 -14.44 7.95 -5.23
CA LEU A 23 -13.62 9.11 -4.88
C LEU A 23 -12.38 9.27 -5.75
N LEU A 24 -11.77 8.16 -6.20
CA LEU A 24 -10.52 8.21 -6.95
C LEU A 24 -10.74 8.47 -8.45
N PRO A 25 -9.86 9.24 -9.10
CA PRO A 25 -9.82 9.34 -10.56
C PRO A 25 -9.26 8.04 -11.15
N TYR A 26 -9.72 7.66 -12.34
CA TYR A 26 -9.18 6.56 -13.12
C TYR A 26 -8.64 7.03 -14.44
N ARG A 27 -7.58 6.40 -14.91
CA ARG A 27 -6.97 6.67 -16.22
C ARG A 27 -6.65 5.35 -16.92
N ARG A 28 -6.93 5.28 -18.23
CA ARG A 28 -6.66 4.08 -19.03
C ARG A 28 -5.16 3.76 -19.11
N ASP A 29 -4.32 4.79 -19.16
CA ASP A 29 -2.87 4.65 -19.16
C ASP A 29 -2.29 4.12 -17.82
N GLN A 30 -3.12 4.04 -16.78
CA GLN A 30 -2.80 3.48 -15.47
C GLN A 30 -3.47 2.10 -15.22
N GLY A 31 -3.90 1.41 -16.28
CA GLY A 31 -4.51 0.09 -16.18
C GLY A 31 -5.98 0.08 -15.79
N PHE A 32 -6.70 1.20 -15.95
CA PHE A 32 -8.15 1.22 -15.75
C PHE A 32 -8.90 1.08 -17.08
N GLY A 33 -9.97 0.29 -17.14
CA GLY A 33 -10.73 0.04 -18.37
C GLY A 33 -11.44 1.28 -18.93
N ALA A 34 -11.58 2.35 -18.14
CA ALA A 34 -12.15 3.63 -18.56
C ALA A 34 -11.52 4.79 -17.79
N ASP A 35 -11.50 5.96 -18.44
CA ASP A 35 -11.19 7.21 -17.74
C ASP A 35 -12.40 7.67 -16.91
N LYS A 36 -12.14 8.17 -15.71
CA LYS A 36 -13.16 8.65 -14.79
C LYS A 36 -12.57 9.77 -13.93
N PRO A 37 -13.22 10.93 -13.81
CA PRO A 37 -12.82 11.93 -12.82
C PRO A 37 -13.05 11.40 -11.39
N GLY A 38 -12.34 11.97 -10.42
CA GLY A 38 -12.63 11.75 -9.00
C GLY A 38 -14.05 12.19 -8.66
N GLN A 39 -14.62 11.64 -7.58
CA GLN A 39 -15.96 11.96 -7.06
C GLN A 39 -17.12 11.59 -8.02
N VAL A 40 -16.85 10.80 -9.03
CA VAL A 40 -17.85 10.25 -9.94
C VAL A 40 -17.87 8.73 -9.79
N PRO A 41 -19.02 8.09 -9.62
CA PRO A 41 -19.09 6.63 -9.48
C PRO A 41 -18.56 5.90 -10.72
N CYS A 42 -17.81 4.82 -10.49
CA CYS A 42 -17.38 3.91 -11.55
C CYS A 42 -18.60 3.24 -12.21
N LEU A 43 -18.52 3.02 -13.51
CA LEU A 43 -19.57 2.35 -14.28
C LEU A 43 -19.84 0.90 -13.84
N ASN A 44 -18.87 0.28 -13.17
CA ASN A 44 -18.99 -1.09 -12.64
C ASN A 44 -19.45 -1.14 -11.18
N LEU A 45 -19.70 0.02 -10.55
CA LEU A 45 -20.21 0.09 -9.19
C LEU A 45 -21.73 -0.23 -9.18
N LEU A 46 -22.12 -1.24 -8.43
CA LEU A 46 -23.50 -1.67 -8.30
C LEU A 46 -24.25 -0.80 -7.26
N GLY A 47 -25.57 -0.96 -7.21
CA GLY A 47 -26.42 -0.22 -6.28
C GLY A 47 -26.20 -0.56 -4.80
N ASP A 48 -25.58 -1.69 -4.52
CA ASP A 48 -25.18 -2.17 -3.18
C ASP A 48 -23.74 -1.80 -2.80
N ASP A 49 -23.13 -0.86 -3.53
CA ASP A 49 -21.76 -0.38 -3.34
C ASP A 49 -20.65 -1.42 -3.64
N ARG A 50 -20.99 -2.53 -4.29
CA ARG A 50 -20.04 -3.54 -4.72
C ARG A 50 -19.60 -3.36 -6.15
N CYS A 51 -18.37 -3.80 -6.45
CA CYS A 51 -17.88 -3.85 -7.83
C CYS A 51 -18.46 -5.06 -8.56
N GLY A 52 -19.23 -4.83 -9.63
CA GLY A 52 -19.85 -5.90 -10.44
C GLY A 52 -18.87 -6.77 -11.23
N ILE A 53 -17.59 -6.37 -11.29
CA ILE A 53 -16.55 -7.11 -12.01
C ILE A 53 -15.34 -7.48 -11.12
N HIS A 54 -15.52 -7.43 -9.79
CA HIS A 54 -14.39 -7.59 -8.85
C HIS A 54 -13.62 -8.90 -9.03
N ALA A 55 -14.31 -9.99 -9.38
CA ALA A 55 -13.67 -11.29 -9.59
C ALA A 55 -12.82 -11.36 -10.88
N ASP A 56 -13.09 -10.49 -11.86
CA ASP A 56 -12.54 -10.58 -13.23
C ASP A 56 -11.79 -9.30 -13.63
N LEU A 57 -11.28 -8.54 -12.67
CA LEU A 57 -10.69 -7.20 -12.91
C LEU A 57 -9.61 -7.23 -13.99
N VAL A 58 -8.64 -8.12 -13.88
CA VAL A 58 -7.51 -8.21 -14.83
C VAL A 58 -7.99 -8.63 -16.22
N GLU A 59 -8.84 -9.66 -16.32
CA GLU A 59 -9.39 -10.17 -17.58
C GLU A 59 -10.21 -9.12 -18.32
N LYS A 60 -10.87 -8.22 -17.55
CA LYS A 60 -11.69 -7.14 -18.11
C LYS A 60 -10.92 -5.83 -18.34
N GLY A 61 -9.60 -5.83 -18.19
CA GLY A 61 -8.75 -4.67 -18.46
C GLY A 61 -8.76 -3.62 -17.34
N TRP A 62 -8.99 -4.05 -16.09
CA TRP A 62 -8.99 -3.21 -14.89
C TRP A 62 -7.85 -3.58 -13.94
N SER A 63 -6.65 -3.84 -14.47
CA SER A 63 -5.48 -4.18 -13.66
C SER A 63 -5.14 -3.11 -12.60
N GLY A 64 -5.39 -1.83 -12.91
CA GLY A 64 -5.21 -0.75 -11.94
C GLY A 64 -6.08 -0.90 -10.68
N CYS A 65 -7.29 -1.51 -10.79
CA CYS A 65 -8.08 -1.84 -9.60
C CYS A 65 -7.54 -3.07 -8.86
N ALA A 66 -6.96 -4.03 -9.57
CA ALA A 66 -6.39 -5.24 -8.96
C ALA A 66 -5.11 -4.93 -8.15
N THR A 67 -4.37 -3.89 -8.57
CA THR A 67 -3.14 -3.43 -7.89
C THR A 67 -3.40 -2.32 -6.87
N PHE A 68 -4.61 -1.78 -6.79
CA PHE A 68 -4.95 -0.77 -5.78
C PHE A 68 -5.20 -1.43 -4.42
N GLU A 69 -4.55 -0.90 -3.39
CA GLU A 69 -4.73 -1.33 -2.00
C GLU A 69 -5.03 -0.11 -1.11
N CYS A 70 -6.06 -0.22 -0.30
CA CYS A 70 -6.41 0.82 0.68
C CYS A 70 -5.95 0.48 2.10
N PHE A 71 -5.37 -0.69 2.31
CA PHE A 71 -4.89 -1.15 3.62
C PHE A 71 -5.96 -1.05 4.72
N GLY A 72 -7.23 -1.25 4.38
CA GLY A 72 -8.35 -1.14 5.32
C GLY A 72 -8.90 0.27 5.53
N ALA A 73 -8.33 1.31 4.90
CA ALA A 73 -8.82 2.68 5.05
C ALA A 73 -10.28 2.86 4.61
N GLY A 74 -10.71 2.16 3.55
CA GLY A 74 -12.08 2.29 3.03
C GLY A 74 -13.16 1.86 4.03
N GLN A 75 -13.02 0.68 4.64
CA GLN A 75 -13.97 0.24 5.66
C GLN A 75 -13.88 1.07 6.93
N HIS A 76 -12.68 1.54 7.31
CA HIS A 76 -12.52 2.41 8.46
C HIS A 76 -13.26 3.74 8.26
N LEU A 77 -13.08 4.40 7.11
CA LEU A 77 -13.84 5.61 6.79
C LEU A 77 -15.34 5.38 6.89
N THR A 78 -15.83 4.31 6.24
CA THR A 78 -17.26 4.01 6.24
C THR A 78 -17.79 3.81 7.66
N ALA A 79 -17.15 2.94 8.45
CA ALA A 79 -17.69 2.52 9.73
C ALA A 79 -17.43 3.52 10.86
N VAL A 80 -16.22 4.13 10.90
CA VAL A 80 -15.76 4.95 12.03
C VAL A 80 -15.83 6.42 11.68
N THR A 81 -15.06 6.89 10.68
CA THR A 81 -14.92 8.32 10.42
C THR A 81 -16.25 8.97 10.01
N TYR A 82 -17.05 8.29 9.18
CA TYR A 82 -18.36 8.79 8.74
C TYR A 82 -19.55 8.10 9.41
N GLY A 83 -19.32 7.24 10.43
CA GLY A 83 -20.36 6.67 11.27
C GLY A 83 -21.38 5.82 10.54
N GLY A 84 -20.97 5.07 9.52
CA GLY A 84 -21.82 4.22 8.69
C GLY A 84 -22.50 4.95 7.52
N ARG A 85 -22.29 6.27 7.36
CA ARG A 85 -22.88 7.01 6.24
C ARG A 85 -22.19 6.65 4.92
N SER A 86 -23.02 6.41 3.91
CA SER A 86 -22.54 6.24 2.53
C SER A 86 -22.08 7.57 1.93
N TRP A 87 -21.22 7.51 0.93
CA TRP A 87 -20.83 8.66 0.11
C TRP A 87 -22.03 9.41 -0.50
N ARG A 88 -23.19 8.76 -0.64
CA ARG A 88 -24.45 9.36 -1.12
C ARG A 88 -25.09 10.30 -0.10
N GLU A 89 -24.70 10.19 1.17
CA GLU A 89 -25.26 10.94 2.31
C GLU A 89 -24.28 12.00 2.82
N VAL A 90 -23.11 12.13 2.18
CA VAL A 90 -22.08 13.12 2.49
C VAL A 90 -22.14 14.25 1.48
N GLU A 91 -22.16 15.50 1.97
CA GLU A 91 -22.30 16.68 1.11
C GLU A 91 -20.99 17.01 0.37
N ASP A 92 -19.83 16.82 1.00
CA ASP A 92 -18.52 17.15 0.44
C ASP A 92 -17.71 15.88 0.12
N LEU A 93 -17.83 15.40 -1.11
CA LEU A 93 -17.03 14.28 -1.60
C LEU A 93 -15.55 14.66 -1.80
N GLY A 94 -15.23 15.93 -1.90
CA GLY A 94 -13.84 16.41 -1.97
C GLY A 94 -13.13 16.21 -0.64
N GLU A 95 -13.77 16.61 0.46
CA GLU A 95 -13.27 16.31 1.81
C GLU A 95 -13.12 14.81 2.00
N MET A 96 -14.16 14.03 1.69
CA MET A 96 -14.12 12.56 1.83
C MET A 96 -12.98 11.92 1.04
N ALA A 97 -12.67 12.42 -0.17
CA ALA A 97 -11.55 11.95 -1.00
C ALA A 97 -10.19 12.28 -0.38
N ALA A 98 -10.04 13.49 0.17
CA ALA A 98 -8.82 13.89 0.88
C ALA A 98 -8.61 13.04 2.14
N VAL A 99 -9.67 12.82 2.92
CA VAL A 99 -9.66 11.95 4.11
C VAL A 99 -9.30 10.51 3.74
N LEU A 100 -9.84 9.96 2.64
CA LEU A 100 -9.47 8.62 2.16
C LEU A 100 -7.97 8.53 1.82
N SER A 101 -7.43 9.54 1.17
CA SER A 101 -6.01 9.58 0.81
C SER A 101 -5.11 9.63 2.04
N ALA A 102 -5.44 10.47 3.02
CA ALA A 102 -4.74 10.59 4.28
C ALA A 102 -4.81 9.29 5.10
N GLN A 103 -5.99 8.70 5.23
CA GLN A 103 -6.18 7.42 5.92
C GLN A 103 -5.41 6.28 5.26
N ARG A 104 -5.41 6.22 3.92
CA ARG A 104 -4.64 5.20 3.21
C ARG A 104 -3.15 5.30 3.53
N LEU A 105 -2.60 6.52 3.54
CA LEU A 105 -1.20 6.76 3.91
C LEU A 105 -0.90 6.33 5.36
N LEU A 106 -1.79 6.68 6.30
CA LEU A 106 -1.65 6.25 7.70
C LEU A 106 -1.65 4.73 7.84
N HIS A 107 -2.57 4.05 7.16
CA HIS A 107 -2.69 2.59 7.21
C HIS A 107 -1.46 1.90 6.59
N GLU A 108 -0.92 2.44 5.50
CA GLU A 108 0.31 1.95 4.88
C GLU A 108 1.53 2.11 5.81
N MET A 109 1.68 3.28 6.45
CA MET A 109 2.73 3.49 7.47
C MET A 109 2.59 2.52 8.64
N LEU A 110 1.37 2.35 9.17
CA LEU A 110 1.10 1.41 10.25
C LEU A 110 1.44 -0.03 9.87
N LEU A 111 1.07 -0.47 8.66
CA LEU A 111 1.39 -1.81 8.16
C LEU A 111 2.90 -2.07 8.20
N HIS A 112 3.69 -1.14 7.69
CA HIS A 112 5.13 -1.28 7.62
C HIS A 112 5.82 -1.13 8.99
N LEU A 113 5.35 -0.22 9.85
CA LEU A 113 5.87 -0.09 11.22
C LEU A 113 5.63 -1.36 12.04
N GLU A 114 4.46 -1.95 11.93
CA GLU A 114 4.11 -3.20 12.61
C GLU A 114 4.93 -4.39 12.09
N GLU A 115 5.25 -4.42 10.79
CA GLU A 115 6.17 -5.41 10.23
C GLU A 115 7.60 -5.18 10.73
N GLY A 116 8.08 -3.93 10.68
CA GLY A 116 9.42 -3.55 11.13
C GLY A 116 9.65 -3.88 12.60
N ASP A 117 8.68 -3.58 13.47
CA ASP A 117 8.77 -3.85 14.91
C ASP A 117 8.80 -5.35 15.21
N ARG A 118 8.04 -6.17 14.49
CA ARG A 118 8.12 -7.65 14.62
C ARG A 118 9.49 -8.22 14.26
N ARG A 119 10.17 -7.63 13.28
CA ARG A 119 11.47 -8.08 12.78
C ARG A 119 12.64 -7.53 13.59
N SER A 120 12.51 -6.27 14.03
CA SER A 120 13.55 -5.52 14.73
C SER A 120 12.89 -4.50 15.68
N PRO A 121 12.47 -4.92 16.89
CA PRO A 121 11.79 -4.04 17.83
C PRO A 121 12.54 -2.73 18.09
N ASP A 122 11.80 -1.62 18.06
CA ASP A 122 12.33 -0.27 18.28
C ASP A 122 11.32 0.59 19.05
N PRO A 123 11.65 1.08 20.25
CA PRO A 123 10.72 1.89 21.04
C PRO A 123 10.23 3.14 20.33
N ALA A 124 11.03 3.76 19.45
CA ALA A 124 10.63 4.94 18.68
C ALA A 124 9.61 4.56 17.60
N ALA A 125 9.82 3.43 16.92
CA ALA A 125 8.86 2.91 15.94
C ALA A 125 7.52 2.54 16.61
N ALA A 126 7.58 1.89 17.78
CA ALA A 126 6.38 1.59 18.56
C ALA A 126 5.63 2.86 19.01
N ALA A 127 6.34 3.90 19.47
CA ALA A 127 5.74 5.17 19.85
C ALA A 127 5.07 5.88 18.66
N LEU A 128 5.72 5.90 17.50
CA LEU A 128 5.11 6.44 16.28
C LEU A 128 3.88 5.65 15.88
N ALA A 129 3.92 4.32 15.93
CA ALA A 129 2.76 3.48 15.61
C ALA A 129 1.55 3.81 16.51
N GLU A 130 1.74 3.97 17.84
CA GLU A 130 0.66 4.37 18.75
C GLU A 130 0.11 5.77 18.44
N GLN A 131 0.97 6.71 18.04
CA GLN A 131 0.54 8.04 17.59
C GLN A 131 -0.33 7.93 16.32
N LEU A 132 0.10 7.12 15.33
CA LEU A 132 -0.65 6.92 14.08
C LEU A 132 -1.98 6.17 14.34
N TRP A 133 -2.01 5.19 15.25
CA TRP A 133 -3.25 4.53 15.66
C TRP A 133 -4.25 5.51 16.28
N THR A 134 -3.77 6.48 17.06
CA THR A 134 -4.61 7.54 17.62
C THR A 134 -5.14 8.48 16.55
N LEU A 135 -4.27 8.92 15.63
CA LEU A 135 -4.65 9.81 14.53
C LEU A 135 -5.61 9.14 13.53
N ARG A 136 -5.47 7.84 13.32
CA ARG A 136 -6.38 7.04 12.49
C ARG A 136 -7.85 7.16 12.93
N ASP A 137 -8.09 7.19 14.24
CA ASP A 137 -9.43 7.25 14.81
C ASP A 137 -9.93 8.70 15.00
N ALA A 138 -9.13 9.69 14.60
CA ALA A 138 -9.47 11.10 14.66
C ALA A 138 -10.53 11.50 13.62
N GLY A 139 -11.16 12.67 13.83
CA GLY A 139 -12.12 13.23 12.87
C GLY A 139 -11.43 13.81 11.62
N PRO A 140 -12.21 14.08 10.54
CA PRO A 140 -11.69 14.60 9.28
C PRO A 140 -10.81 15.84 9.43
N LEU A 141 -11.23 16.81 10.23
CA LEU A 141 -10.47 18.05 10.43
C LEU A 141 -9.09 17.81 11.05
N GLU A 142 -9.02 17.00 12.09
CA GLU A 142 -7.77 16.70 12.79
C GLU A 142 -6.81 15.93 11.84
N LEU A 143 -7.33 14.93 11.13
CA LEU A 143 -6.56 14.17 10.17
C LEU A 143 -6.01 15.03 9.03
N LEU A 144 -6.82 15.92 8.46
CA LEU A 144 -6.43 16.77 7.32
C LEU A 144 -5.52 17.94 7.73
N THR A 145 -5.44 18.26 9.04
CA THR A 145 -4.53 19.30 9.56
C THR A 145 -3.27 18.75 10.18
N ALA A 146 -3.16 17.42 10.32
CA ALA A 146 -1.93 16.77 10.78
C ALA A 146 -0.80 16.93 9.76
N ASP A 147 0.43 17.06 10.23
CA ASP A 147 1.62 17.08 9.37
C ASP A 147 1.98 15.64 8.94
N LEU A 148 1.26 15.16 7.90
CA LEU A 148 1.46 13.80 7.39
C LEU A 148 2.82 13.64 6.68
N ASP A 149 3.40 14.71 6.17
CA ASP A 149 4.70 14.67 5.51
C ASP A 149 5.81 14.42 6.55
N GLU A 150 5.79 15.11 7.70
CA GLU A 150 6.72 14.87 8.81
C GLU A 150 6.58 13.45 9.37
N LEU A 151 5.34 12.98 9.57
CA LEU A 151 5.07 11.62 10.05
C LEU A 151 5.59 10.56 9.06
N HIS A 152 5.41 10.78 7.77
CA HIS A 152 5.86 9.88 6.72
C HIS A 152 7.41 9.85 6.62
N GLU A 153 8.06 11.01 6.74
CA GLU A 153 9.53 11.09 6.77
C GLU A 153 10.11 10.35 7.98
N THR A 154 9.58 10.61 9.18
CA THR A 154 9.97 9.91 10.42
C THR A 154 9.76 8.40 10.31
N CYS A 155 8.62 7.98 9.76
CA CYS A 155 8.34 6.57 9.49
C CYS A 155 9.40 5.97 8.56
N GLY A 156 9.72 6.65 7.46
CA GLY A 156 10.73 6.24 6.49
C GLY A 156 12.11 6.02 7.10
N GLU A 157 12.53 6.91 8.02
CA GLU A 157 13.81 6.80 8.75
C GLU A 157 13.83 5.57 9.69
N LEU A 158 12.77 5.37 10.47
CA LEU A 158 12.64 4.24 11.38
C LEU A 158 12.62 2.90 10.64
N LEU A 159 11.88 2.82 9.53
CA LEU A 159 11.86 1.63 8.66
C LEU A 159 13.23 1.39 8.02
N GLY A 160 13.96 2.45 7.65
CA GLY A 160 15.33 2.36 7.15
C GLY A 160 16.28 1.75 8.18
N ALA A 161 16.19 2.22 9.41
CA ALA A 161 16.99 1.69 10.51
C ALA A 161 16.67 0.22 10.81
N ALA A 162 15.38 -0.16 10.82
CA ALA A 162 14.94 -1.54 10.98
C ALA A 162 15.47 -2.44 9.84
N SER A 163 15.35 -1.99 8.59
CA SER A 163 15.86 -2.67 7.41
C SER A 163 17.35 -2.98 7.54
N LEU A 164 18.16 -1.98 7.88
CA LEU A 164 19.62 -2.16 8.06
C LEU A 164 19.95 -3.18 9.14
N ARG A 165 19.22 -3.19 10.25
CA ARG A 165 19.43 -4.17 11.33
C ARG A 165 19.08 -5.60 10.88
N VAL A 166 17.97 -5.78 10.15
CA VAL A 166 17.49 -7.10 9.70
C VAL A 166 18.38 -7.66 8.58
N ARG A 167 18.73 -6.84 7.61
CA ARG A 167 19.58 -7.23 6.47
C ARG A 167 21.02 -7.53 6.87
N GLY A 168 21.49 -6.91 7.95
CA GLY A 168 22.87 -7.02 8.42
C GLY A 168 23.87 -6.20 7.59
N PRO A 169 25.14 -6.18 8.03
CA PRO A 169 26.19 -5.38 7.38
C PRO A 169 26.65 -5.99 6.06
N GLY A 170 27.19 -5.14 5.17
CA GLY A 170 27.86 -5.55 3.94
C GLY A 170 26.92 -6.02 2.83
N ARG A 171 25.61 -5.84 2.96
CA ARG A 171 24.66 -6.15 1.90
C ARG A 171 24.66 -5.07 0.81
N PRO A 172 24.47 -5.45 -0.47
CA PRO A 172 24.40 -4.48 -1.55
C PRO A 172 23.27 -3.49 -1.33
N ASP A 173 23.48 -2.24 -1.76
CA ASP A 173 22.46 -1.20 -1.70
C ASP A 173 22.18 -0.66 -3.11
N HIS A 174 20.99 -0.97 -3.60
CA HIS A 174 20.42 -0.54 -4.87
C HIS A 174 19.17 0.33 -4.63
N SER A 175 19.08 0.98 -3.47
CA SER A 175 17.97 1.88 -3.16
C SER A 175 17.82 2.96 -4.23
N ARG A 176 16.61 3.11 -4.78
CA ARG A 176 16.26 4.04 -5.87
C ARG A 176 17.04 3.82 -7.18
N ALA A 177 17.72 2.67 -7.34
CA ALA A 177 18.39 2.36 -8.60
C ALA A 177 17.36 2.14 -9.73
N ASP A 178 17.76 2.56 -10.93
CA ASP A 178 17.01 2.21 -12.16
C ASP A 178 17.54 0.86 -12.68
N LEU A 179 16.74 -0.17 -12.47
CA LEU A 179 16.98 -1.56 -12.87
C LEU A 179 15.88 -2.05 -13.84
N ALA A 180 15.18 -1.12 -14.49
CA ALA A 180 14.10 -1.45 -15.40
C ALA A 180 14.61 -2.32 -16.58
N GLY A 181 13.96 -3.46 -16.82
CA GLY A 181 14.32 -4.41 -17.85
C GLY A 181 15.65 -5.14 -17.65
N ALA A 182 16.28 -5.00 -16.47
CA ALA A 182 17.57 -5.64 -16.19
C ALA A 182 17.43 -7.17 -16.07
N ASP A 183 18.43 -7.90 -16.55
CA ASP A 183 18.60 -9.32 -16.24
C ASP A 183 19.38 -9.46 -14.92
N LEU A 184 18.65 -9.86 -13.86
CA LEU A 184 19.17 -9.95 -12.50
C LEU A 184 19.30 -11.41 -12.01
N ARG A 185 19.11 -12.40 -12.87
CA ARG A 185 19.12 -13.83 -12.50
C ARG A 185 20.41 -14.30 -11.84
N GLU A 186 21.52 -13.71 -12.20
CA GLU A 186 22.85 -14.03 -11.63
C GLU A 186 23.33 -12.97 -10.61
N ALA A 187 22.48 -12.00 -10.24
CA ALA A 187 22.85 -10.95 -9.30
C ALA A 187 22.76 -11.46 -7.85
N ASP A 188 23.75 -11.10 -7.02
CA ASP A 188 23.66 -11.33 -5.58
C ASP A 188 22.82 -10.22 -4.95
N LEU A 189 21.51 -10.51 -4.82
CA LEU A 189 20.53 -9.60 -4.22
C LEU A 189 20.02 -10.09 -2.85
N HIS A 190 20.64 -11.13 -2.28
CA HIS A 190 20.25 -11.62 -0.98
C HIS A 190 20.47 -10.56 0.11
N GLY A 191 19.37 -10.11 0.72
CA GLY A 191 19.36 -9.02 1.70
C GLY A 191 19.72 -7.65 1.10
N ALA A 192 19.55 -7.46 -0.20
CA ALA A 192 19.84 -6.17 -0.86
C ALA A 192 18.90 -5.07 -0.40
N GLY A 193 19.37 -3.81 -0.37
CA GLY A 193 18.53 -2.62 -0.33
C GLY A 193 17.96 -2.33 -1.71
N LEU A 194 16.68 -2.57 -1.89
CA LEU A 194 15.94 -2.30 -3.13
C LEU A 194 14.82 -1.27 -2.91
N ARG A 195 14.88 -0.52 -1.81
CA ARG A 195 13.90 0.50 -1.45
C ARG A 195 13.73 1.53 -2.55
N GLY A 196 12.52 1.66 -3.09
CA GLY A 196 12.20 2.56 -4.19
C GLY A 196 12.92 2.28 -5.50
N ALA A 197 13.52 1.09 -5.68
CA ALA A 197 14.15 0.71 -6.94
C ALA A 197 13.11 0.53 -8.04
N LEU A 198 13.46 0.90 -9.28
CA LEU A 198 12.64 0.66 -10.46
C LEU A 198 13.03 -0.72 -11.04
N LEU A 199 12.22 -1.72 -10.76
CA LEU A 199 12.38 -3.11 -11.23
C LEU A 199 11.39 -3.46 -12.35
N ILE A 200 10.85 -2.45 -13.03
CA ILE A 200 9.82 -2.60 -14.06
C ILE A 200 10.34 -3.53 -15.17
N GLY A 201 9.66 -4.67 -15.37
CA GLY A 201 10.04 -5.64 -16.39
C GLY A 201 11.40 -6.32 -16.17
N ALA A 202 12.00 -6.21 -14.98
CA ALA A 202 13.26 -6.89 -14.67
C ALA A 202 13.06 -8.41 -14.54
N ASP A 203 14.07 -9.20 -14.93
CA ASP A 203 14.08 -10.65 -14.74
C ASP A 203 14.78 -11.01 -13.42
N LEU A 204 13.98 -11.35 -12.41
CA LEU A 204 14.42 -11.81 -11.09
C LEU A 204 14.18 -13.32 -10.92
N SER A 205 13.88 -14.03 -12.00
CA SER A 205 13.49 -15.43 -11.92
C SER A 205 14.58 -16.31 -11.27
N GLY A 206 14.17 -17.05 -10.25
CA GLY A 206 15.04 -17.94 -9.47
C GLY A 206 15.98 -17.26 -8.49
N VAL A 207 15.92 -15.93 -8.31
CA VAL A 207 16.78 -15.18 -7.39
C VAL A 207 16.31 -15.40 -5.94
N ASP A 208 17.25 -15.59 -5.03
CA ASP A 208 16.98 -15.53 -3.58
C ASP A 208 17.18 -14.10 -3.08
N LEU A 209 16.07 -13.43 -2.75
CA LEU A 209 16.11 -12.08 -2.17
C LEU A 209 16.30 -12.10 -0.66
N GLY A 210 15.98 -13.21 0.04
CA GLY A 210 16.07 -13.28 1.50
C GLY A 210 15.41 -12.05 2.15
N PRO A 211 16.07 -11.42 3.14
CA PRO A 211 15.53 -10.23 3.81
C PRO A 211 15.76 -8.91 3.01
N ALA A 212 15.68 -8.93 1.69
CA ALA A 212 15.83 -7.70 0.89
C ALA A 212 14.73 -6.68 1.23
N ASP A 213 15.08 -5.38 1.24
CA ASP A 213 14.14 -4.28 1.49
C ASP A 213 13.48 -3.84 0.19
N LEU A 214 12.21 -4.17 0.04
CA LEU A 214 11.38 -3.87 -1.13
C LEU A 214 10.39 -2.71 -0.89
N LEU A 215 10.57 -1.92 0.18
CA LEU A 215 9.69 -0.77 0.46
C LEU A 215 9.60 0.17 -0.75
N GLY A 216 8.42 0.29 -1.34
CA GLY A 216 8.18 1.17 -2.48
C GLY A 216 8.90 0.77 -3.77
N ALA A 217 9.47 -0.44 -3.88
CA ALA A 217 10.03 -0.94 -5.13
C ALA A 217 8.94 -1.12 -6.20
N ASP A 218 9.22 -0.73 -7.43
CA ASP A 218 8.29 -0.86 -8.55
C ASP A 218 8.55 -2.17 -9.31
N LEU A 219 7.71 -3.18 -9.05
CA LEU A 219 7.82 -4.52 -9.62
C LEU A 219 6.93 -4.73 -10.85
N ARG A 220 6.36 -3.69 -11.45
CA ARG A 220 5.42 -3.84 -12.56
C ARG A 220 6.01 -4.64 -13.73
N GLY A 221 5.37 -5.78 -14.04
CA GLY A 221 5.79 -6.68 -15.10
C GLY A 221 7.15 -7.37 -14.88
N ALA A 222 7.69 -7.35 -13.66
CA ALA A 222 8.88 -8.10 -13.32
C ALA A 222 8.63 -9.61 -13.36
N ASP A 223 9.61 -10.38 -13.76
CA ASP A 223 9.53 -11.85 -13.73
C ASP A 223 10.02 -12.35 -12.35
N LEU A 224 9.08 -12.77 -11.52
CA LEU A 224 9.34 -13.30 -10.17
C LEU A 224 9.21 -14.84 -10.12
N ARG A 225 9.21 -15.55 -11.24
CA ARG A 225 9.04 -17.01 -11.23
C ARG A 225 10.18 -17.72 -10.50
N GLY A 226 9.85 -18.39 -9.41
CA GLY A 226 10.84 -19.10 -8.59
C GLY A 226 11.72 -18.19 -7.73
N THR A 227 11.45 -16.90 -7.67
CA THR A 227 12.10 -15.96 -6.75
C THR A 227 11.71 -16.31 -5.31
N VAL A 228 12.70 -16.34 -4.40
CA VAL A 228 12.45 -16.54 -2.96
C VAL A 228 12.20 -15.18 -2.32
N LEU A 229 10.99 -14.98 -1.78
CA LEU A 229 10.49 -13.73 -1.21
C LEU A 229 10.03 -13.84 0.25
N ASP A 230 10.10 -15.05 0.86
CA ASP A 230 9.48 -15.35 2.15
C ASP A 230 9.98 -14.44 3.29
N ASP A 231 11.22 -14.00 3.21
CA ASP A 231 11.85 -13.09 4.17
C ASP A 231 11.95 -11.63 3.73
N ALA A 232 11.46 -11.30 2.53
CA ALA A 232 11.52 -9.93 2.01
C ALA A 232 10.80 -8.94 2.94
N LEU A 233 11.40 -7.75 3.10
CA LEU A 233 10.88 -6.69 3.97
C LEU A 233 9.97 -5.76 3.19
N PHE A 234 8.85 -5.40 3.79
CA PHE A 234 7.93 -4.35 3.33
C PHE A 234 7.35 -4.62 1.93
N LEU A 235 7.30 -5.88 1.54
CA LEU A 235 6.66 -6.31 0.29
C LEU A 235 5.15 -6.38 0.47
N THR A 236 4.42 -5.73 -0.42
CA THR A 236 2.95 -5.65 -0.36
C THR A 236 2.28 -6.53 -1.42
N GLY A 237 1.02 -6.91 -1.16
CA GLY A 237 0.20 -7.64 -2.13
C GLY A 237 0.09 -6.94 -3.50
N PRO A 238 -0.14 -5.62 -3.57
CA PRO A 238 -0.15 -4.87 -4.82
C PRO A 238 1.14 -4.96 -5.64
N GLN A 239 2.31 -4.93 -4.98
CA GLN A 239 3.59 -5.10 -5.69
C GLN A 239 3.68 -6.48 -6.34
N LEU A 240 3.26 -7.54 -5.64
CA LEU A 240 3.21 -8.90 -6.19
C LEU A 240 2.17 -9.04 -7.31
N ALA A 241 1.03 -8.40 -7.18
CA ALA A 241 -0.03 -8.45 -8.20
C ALA A 241 0.33 -7.67 -9.47
N ALA A 242 1.31 -6.77 -9.39
CA ALA A 242 1.78 -5.96 -10.51
C ALA A 242 2.93 -6.62 -11.30
N ALA A 243 3.58 -7.62 -10.72
CA ALA A 243 4.71 -8.36 -11.28
C ALA A 243 4.31 -9.38 -12.36
#